data_33673f585e420d9e777f235258e91a9e
#
_entry.id   33673f585e420d9e777f235258e91a9e
#
_cell.length_a   1.000
_cell.length_b   1.000
_cell.length_c   1.000
_cell.angle_alpha   90.00
_cell.angle_beta   90.00
_cell.angle_gamma   90.00
#
_symmetry.space_group_name_H-M   'P 1'
#
loop_
_entity.id
_entity.type
_entity.pdbx_description
1 polymer ?
#
loop_
_entity_poly.entity_id
_entity_poly.type
_entity_poly.pdbx_seq_one_letter_code
_entity_poly.pdbx_strand_id
1 'polypeptide(L)'
;DGNTKLAIVTAQNGGKLSLSNGTFSRVAVKDDGSSASLSGGSYGEITSDAGYVKPYALLAKGYAYKKTKDNQWLPNANSIPSKVTVEKAPFAVEKIYPNNNKDYTGSSAFATDGNITLTAVIASEPETEDVTYYYWWEVFKESENDWTTIFRNVNTATHTGGQSKTLTISGLPVDKSYQYHIYVQCSNGYNCYSEPFTVTQHQHSWTYTASG
;
A
#
# COMPACT_ATOMS: atom_id res chain seq x y z
N ASP A 1 15.03 -32.63 27.62
CA ASP A 1 14.90 -31.17 27.67
C ASP A 1 15.58 -30.58 26.47
N GLY A 2 14.82 -30.47 25.38
CA GLY A 2 15.29 -29.89 24.13
C GLY A 2 15.35 -28.35 24.25
N ASN A 3 16.46 -27.82 24.69
CA ASN A 3 16.74 -26.39 24.72
C ASN A 3 16.98 -25.91 23.28
N THR A 4 15.90 -25.67 22.53
CA THR A 4 15.99 -25.14 21.18
C THR A 4 16.48 -23.71 21.28
N LYS A 5 17.78 -23.50 21.08
CA LYS A 5 18.36 -22.16 20.99
C LYS A 5 17.75 -21.47 19.76
N LEU A 6 16.88 -20.53 19.99
CA LEU A 6 16.30 -19.72 18.92
C LEU A 6 17.41 -18.88 18.26
N ALA A 7 17.46 -18.90 16.96
CA ALA A 7 18.48 -18.18 16.19
C ALA A 7 18.33 -16.66 16.31
N ILE A 8 19.45 -15.98 16.44
CA ILE A 8 19.57 -14.52 16.23
C ILE A 8 20.21 -14.34 14.87
N VAL A 9 19.57 -13.56 14.01
CA VAL A 9 20.03 -13.27 12.65
C VAL A 9 20.19 -11.77 12.48
N THR A 10 21.32 -11.36 11.91
CA THR A 10 21.65 -9.93 11.76
C THR A 10 22.09 -9.64 10.33
N ALA A 11 21.51 -8.61 9.71
CA ALA A 11 22.03 -7.96 8.51
C ALA A 11 22.89 -6.77 8.91
N GLN A 12 24.13 -6.73 8.44
CA GLN A 12 25.07 -5.63 8.66
C GLN A 12 26.05 -5.51 7.50
N ASN A 13 26.71 -4.35 7.36
CA ASN A 13 27.73 -4.09 6.34
C ASN A 13 27.21 -4.29 4.91
N GLY A 14 26.01 -3.79 4.63
CA GLY A 14 25.35 -3.95 3.34
C GLY A 14 24.76 -5.35 3.08
N GLY A 15 24.71 -6.19 4.12
CA GLY A 15 24.18 -7.56 4.03
C GLY A 15 22.67 -7.60 3.76
N LYS A 16 22.24 -8.61 2.99
CA LYS A 16 20.82 -8.86 2.67
C LYS A 16 20.38 -10.21 3.23
N LEU A 17 19.29 -10.23 4.00
CA LEU A 17 18.67 -11.43 4.54
C LEU A 17 17.40 -11.76 3.77
N SER A 18 17.19 -13.04 3.45
CA SER A 18 15.91 -13.57 2.98
C SER A 18 15.48 -14.69 3.91
N LEU A 19 14.37 -14.50 4.63
CA LEU A 19 13.85 -15.47 5.59
C LEU A 19 12.43 -15.84 5.20
N SER A 20 12.25 -17.09 4.77
CA SER A 20 10.97 -17.61 4.30
C SER A 20 10.27 -18.51 5.30
N ASN A 21 11.01 -19.02 6.32
CA ASN A 21 10.48 -19.92 7.32
C ASN A 21 11.42 -19.99 8.53
N GLY A 22 10.97 -20.62 9.61
CA GLY A 22 11.76 -20.85 10.83
C GLY A 22 11.27 -20.07 12.04
N THR A 23 11.94 -20.29 13.17
CA THR A 23 11.66 -19.59 14.42
C THR A 23 12.93 -18.88 14.90
N PHE A 24 12.83 -17.58 15.07
CA PHE A 24 13.94 -16.71 15.41
C PHE A 24 13.66 -15.98 16.73
N SER A 25 14.64 -15.90 17.60
CA SER A 25 14.51 -15.05 18.80
C SER A 25 14.60 -13.58 18.42
N ARG A 26 15.45 -13.24 17.45
CA ARG A 26 15.61 -11.88 16.95
C ARG A 26 16.10 -11.83 15.50
N VAL A 27 15.56 -10.88 14.76
CA VAL A 27 16.09 -10.41 13.47
C VAL A 27 16.48 -8.95 13.64
N ALA A 28 17.69 -8.57 13.25
CA ALA A 28 18.19 -7.20 13.36
C ALA A 28 18.76 -6.71 12.02
N VAL A 29 18.44 -5.47 11.66
CA VAL A 29 19.08 -4.72 10.57
C VAL A 29 19.88 -3.59 11.20
N LYS A 30 21.21 -3.57 10.99
CA LYS A 30 22.15 -2.77 11.77
C LYS A 30 22.58 -1.45 11.10
N ASP A 31 22.44 -1.34 9.81
CA ASP A 31 22.84 -0.16 9.05
C ASP A 31 21.93 0.10 7.85
N ASP A 32 22.04 1.27 7.26
CA ASP A 32 21.22 1.75 6.15
C ASP A 32 21.45 1.03 4.81
N GLY A 33 22.64 0.42 4.65
CA GLY A 33 22.97 -0.40 3.48
C GLY A 33 22.46 -1.84 3.57
N SER A 34 21.99 -2.26 4.75
CA SER A 34 21.53 -3.62 5.01
C SER A 34 20.02 -3.75 4.91
N SER A 35 19.53 -4.92 4.57
CA SER A 35 18.11 -5.18 4.43
C SER A 35 17.70 -6.59 4.83
N ALA A 36 16.41 -6.79 5.09
CA ALA A 36 15.82 -8.10 5.24
C ALA A 36 14.55 -8.19 4.38
N SER A 37 14.21 -9.40 3.95
CA SER A 37 12.97 -9.74 3.26
C SER A 37 12.35 -10.94 3.96
N LEU A 38 11.25 -10.70 4.68
CA LEU A 38 10.56 -11.71 5.49
C LEU A 38 9.32 -12.19 4.75
N SER A 39 9.28 -13.47 4.39
CA SER A 39 8.17 -14.11 3.67
C SER A 39 7.61 -15.32 4.41
N GLY A 40 7.80 -15.39 5.71
CA GLY A 40 7.30 -16.45 6.59
C GLY A 40 8.10 -16.53 7.87
N GLY A 41 7.68 -17.40 8.81
CA GLY A 41 8.37 -17.68 10.05
C GLY A 41 7.79 -16.97 11.27
N SER A 42 8.38 -17.27 12.43
CA SER A 42 8.01 -16.71 13.72
C SER A 42 9.18 -15.93 14.33
N TYR A 43 8.90 -14.77 14.87
CA TYR A 43 9.91 -13.83 15.35
C TYR A 43 9.59 -13.36 16.76
N GLY A 44 10.55 -13.54 17.68
CA GLY A 44 10.45 -13.00 19.04
C GLY A 44 10.59 -11.49 19.06
N GLU A 45 11.54 -10.98 18.28
CA GLU A 45 11.82 -9.55 18.16
C GLU A 45 12.34 -9.23 16.75
N ILE A 46 11.94 -8.08 16.23
CA ILE A 46 12.46 -7.53 14.98
C ILE A 46 12.99 -6.13 15.30
N THR A 47 14.26 -5.86 15.02
CA THR A 47 14.91 -4.60 15.35
C THR A 47 15.55 -3.97 14.12
N SER A 48 15.50 -2.64 14.06
CA SER A 48 16.32 -1.85 13.15
C SER A 48 17.04 -0.78 13.96
N ASP A 49 18.37 -0.78 13.91
CA ASP A 49 19.15 0.21 14.64
C ASP A 49 18.90 1.61 14.06
N ALA A 50 18.83 2.59 14.96
CA ALA A 50 18.64 4.00 14.64
C ALA A 50 17.43 4.34 13.73
N GLY A 51 16.47 3.43 13.59
CA GLY A 51 15.26 3.69 12.79
C GLY A 51 15.49 3.73 11.28
N TYR A 52 16.60 3.21 10.79
CA TYR A 52 16.94 3.19 9.35
C TYR A 52 15.89 2.47 8.50
N VAL A 53 15.31 1.41 9.03
CA VAL A 53 14.30 0.64 8.29
C VAL A 53 13.03 0.49 9.13
N LYS A 54 11.93 0.89 8.57
CA LYS A 54 10.61 0.65 9.21
C LYS A 54 10.30 -0.84 9.19
N PRO A 55 9.70 -1.42 10.24
CA PRO A 55 9.40 -2.85 10.29
C PRO A 55 8.62 -3.38 9.09
N TYR A 56 7.65 -2.62 8.57
CA TYR A 56 6.88 -3.02 7.38
C TYR A 56 7.74 -3.13 6.11
N ALA A 57 8.82 -2.35 6.00
CA ALA A 57 9.73 -2.42 4.86
C ALA A 57 10.61 -3.69 4.86
N LEU A 58 10.59 -4.46 5.94
CA LEU A 58 11.24 -5.77 6.03
C LEU A 58 10.37 -6.90 5.51
N LEU A 59 9.10 -6.67 5.26
CA LEU A 59 8.19 -7.67 4.72
C LEU A 59 8.41 -7.86 3.21
N ALA A 60 8.43 -9.10 2.76
CA ALA A 60 8.30 -9.40 1.35
C ALA A 60 6.91 -8.93 0.84
N LYS A 61 6.83 -8.57 -0.43
CA LYS A 61 5.55 -8.16 -1.05
C LYS A 61 4.48 -9.23 -0.87
N GLY A 62 3.31 -8.83 -0.40
CA GLY A 62 2.17 -9.73 -0.16
C GLY A 62 2.24 -10.49 1.17
N TYR A 63 3.11 -10.06 2.10
CA TYR A 63 3.18 -10.63 3.45
C TYR A 63 2.88 -9.57 4.50
N ALA A 64 2.44 -10.02 5.68
CA ALA A 64 2.10 -9.16 6.80
C ALA A 64 2.47 -9.79 8.13
N TYR A 65 2.65 -8.95 9.15
CA TYR A 65 2.83 -9.40 10.53
C TYR A 65 1.51 -9.77 11.17
N LYS A 66 1.53 -10.82 12.00
CA LYS A 66 0.40 -11.26 12.80
C LYS A 66 0.87 -11.56 14.21
N LYS A 67 0.19 -11.04 15.23
CA LYS A 67 0.53 -11.33 16.62
C LYS A 67 0.28 -12.80 16.95
N THR A 68 1.23 -13.45 17.62
CA THR A 68 1.07 -14.85 18.05
C THR A 68 0.05 -15.03 19.18
N LYS A 69 -0.19 -13.97 19.96
CA LYS A 69 -1.06 -14.04 21.15
C LYS A 69 -2.55 -14.09 20.81
N ASP A 70 -2.99 -13.27 19.87
CA ASP A 70 -4.40 -13.03 19.59
C ASP A 70 -4.76 -13.14 18.11
N ASN A 71 -3.78 -13.57 17.28
CA ASN A 71 -3.90 -13.66 15.83
C ASN A 71 -4.28 -12.34 15.13
N GLN A 72 -4.07 -11.20 15.80
CA GLN A 72 -4.36 -9.89 15.23
C GLN A 72 -3.31 -9.53 14.17
N TRP A 73 -3.78 -9.09 13.00
CA TRP A 73 -2.92 -8.53 11.97
C TRP A 73 -2.33 -7.19 12.42
N LEU A 74 -1.07 -6.95 12.04
CA LEU A 74 -0.34 -5.71 12.28
C LEU A 74 0.06 -5.10 10.93
N PRO A 75 -0.91 -4.57 10.17
CA PRO A 75 -0.59 -3.87 8.94
C PRO A 75 0.17 -2.58 9.29
N ASN A 76 1.11 -2.20 8.44
CA ASN A 76 1.86 -0.94 8.54
C ASN A 76 2.48 -0.69 9.94
N ALA A 77 3.01 -1.75 10.58
CA ALA A 77 3.65 -1.62 11.88
C ALA A 77 4.81 -0.62 11.83
N ASN A 78 4.59 0.58 12.34
CA ASN A 78 5.61 1.62 12.49
C ASN A 78 6.47 1.39 13.74
N SER A 79 5.99 0.60 14.68
CA SER A 79 6.71 0.15 15.86
C SER A 79 7.17 -1.29 15.68
N ILE A 80 8.27 -1.63 16.33
CA ILE A 80 8.87 -2.97 16.28
C ILE A 80 7.88 -3.98 16.85
N PRO A 81 7.36 -4.91 16.03
CA PRO A 81 6.48 -5.94 16.56
C PRO A 81 7.31 -6.99 17.30
N SER A 82 6.85 -7.38 18.48
CA SER A 82 7.39 -8.51 19.22
C SER A 82 6.40 -9.66 19.24
N LYS A 83 6.94 -10.90 19.21
CA LYS A 83 6.13 -12.13 19.22
C LYS A 83 5.11 -12.15 18.07
N VAL A 84 5.63 -12.12 16.84
CA VAL A 84 4.84 -12.14 15.62
C VAL A 84 5.18 -13.33 14.73
N THR A 85 4.22 -13.73 13.92
CA THR A 85 4.47 -14.49 12.69
C THR A 85 4.44 -13.58 11.49
N VAL A 86 5.11 -13.99 10.42
CA VAL A 86 4.98 -13.40 9.10
C VAL A 86 4.19 -14.41 8.25
N GLU A 87 3.05 -13.98 7.76
CA GLU A 87 2.15 -14.82 6.98
C GLU A 87 1.78 -14.10 5.68
N LYS A 88 1.32 -14.87 4.69
CA LYS A 88 0.76 -14.27 3.47
C LYS A 88 -0.40 -13.36 3.85
N ALA A 89 -0.38 -12.13 3.35
CA ALA A 89 -1.44 -11.16 3.59
C ALA A 89 -2.79 -11.70 3.06
N PRO A 90 -3.91 -11.46 3.76
CA PRO A 90 -5.22 -11.92 3.33
C PRO A 90 -5.60 -11.41 1.94
N PHE A 91 -5.23 -10.17 1.65
CA PHE A 91 -5.45 -9.53 0.35
C PHE A 91 -4.40 -8.44 0.09
N ALA A 92 -4.36 -7.93 -1.13
CA ALA A 92 -3.58 -6.75 -1.49
C ALA A 92 -4.32 -5.94 -2.54
N VAL A 93 -4.10 -4.64 -2.59
CA VAL A 93 -4.50 -3.84 -3.76
C VAL A 93 -3.47 -4.11 -4.85
N GLU A 94 -3.88 -4.84 -5.88
CA GLU A 94 -3.00 -5.27 -6.97
C GLU A 94 -2.65 -4.10 -7.89
N LYS A 95 -3.67 -3.35 -8.28
CA LYS A 95 -3.54 -2.19 -9.18
C LYS A 95 -4.75 -1.26 -9.10
N ILE A 96 -4.56 -0.07 -9.64
CA ILE A 96 -5.62 0.87 -9.99
C ILE A 96 -5.64 1.00 -11.52
N TYR A 97 -6.82 0.98 -12.14
CA TYR A 97 -6.96 1.22 -13.56
C TYR A 97 -7.97 2.33 -13.85
N PRO A 98 -7.74 3.14 -14.92
CA PRO A 98 -8.63 4.23 -15.29
C PRO A 98 -9.73 3.78 -16.24
N ASN A 99 -10.90 4.47 -16.19
CA ASN A 99 -11.95 4.43 -17.20
C ASN A 99 -12.36 3.02 -17.66
N ASN A 100 -12.47 2.08 -16.72
CA ASN A 100 -12.81 0.67 -16.94
C ASN A 100 -11.82 -0.11 -17.84
N ASN A 101 -10.62 0.42 -18.09
CA ASN A 101 -9.59 -0.29 -18.84
C ASN A 101 -8.86 -1.30 -17.95
N LYS A 102 -9.41 -2.51 -17.82
CA LYS A 102 -8.86 -3.58 -16.97
C LYS A 102 -7.46 -4.05 -17.36
N ASP A 103 -7.07 -3.87 -18.61
CA ASP A 103 -5.76 -4.27 -19.13
C ASP A 103 -4.68 -3.20 -18.87
N TYR A 104 -5.07 -2.07 -18.26
CA TYR A 104 -4.14 -1.00 -17.94
C TYR A 104 -3.12 -1.45 -16.88
N THR A 105 -1.84 -1.22 -17.14
CA THR A 105 -0.71 -1.62 -16.27
C THR A 105 0.12 -0.43 -15.76
N GLY A 106 -0.20 0.79 -16.18
CA GLY A 106 0.51 1.99 -15.75
C GLY A 106 0.09 2.47 -14.36
N SER A 107 0.86 3.39 -13.80
CA SER A 107 0.60 4.07 -12.52
C SER A 107 0.14 5.52 -12.68
N SER A 108 -0.19 5.95 -13.91
CA SER A 108 -0.67 7.31 -14.20
C SER A 108 -1.61 7.33 -15.41
N ALA A 109 -2.55 8.26 -15.44
CA ALA A 109 -3.45 8.46 -16.56
C ALA A 109 -3.80 9.93 -16.76
N PHE A 110 -4.29 10.26 -17.97
CA PHE A 110 -4.85 11.57 -18.26
C PHE A 110 -6.36 11.58 -18.07
N ALA A 111 -6.85 12.62 -17.39
CA ALA A 111 -8.27 12.90 -17.35
C ALA A 111 -8.73 13.52 -18.68
N THR A 112 -9.92 13.15 -19.16
CA THR A 112 -10.53 13.73 -20.35
C THR A 112 -11.50 14.82 -19.90
N ASP A 113 -11.28 16.05 -20.35
CA ASP A 113 -12.09 17.21 -19.96
C ASP A 113 -12.30 17.34 -18.44
N GLY A 114 -11.25 17.04 -17.70
CA GLY A 114 -11.26 17.06 -16.24
C GLY A 114 -11.96 15.87 -15.57
N ASN A 115 -12.35 14.83 -16.35
CA ASN A 115 -13.10 13.70 -15.83
C ASN A 115 -12.31 12.39 -15.96
N ILE A 116 -12.33 11.57 -14.91
CA ILE A 116 -11.74 10.24 -14.90
C ILE A 116 -12.43 9.36 -13.84
N THR A 117 -12.48 8.07 -14.10
CA THR A 117 -12.88 7.06 -13.12
C THR A 117 -11.69 6.17 -12.80
N LEU A 118 -11.41 5.95 -11.53
CA LEU A 118 -10.37 5.04 -11.04
C LEU A 118 -11.02 3.85 -10.37
N THR A 119 -10.59 2.64 -10.70
CA THR A 119 -11.08 1.40 -10.09
C THR A 119 -9.92 0.58 -9.52
N ALA A 120 -10.03 0.18 -8.26
CA ALA A 120 -9.07 -0.68 -7.59
C ALA A 120 -9.37 -2.16 -7.82
N VAL A 121 -8.32 -2.96 -8.04
CA VAL A 121 -8.39 -4.42 -8.08
C VAL A 121 -7.80 -4.97 -6.79
N ILE A 122 -8.56 -5.80 -6.11
CA ILE A 122 -8.14 -6.48 -4.89
C ILE A 122 -7.77 -7.92 -5.25
N ALA A 123 -6.49 -8.26 -5.09
CA ALA A 123 -6.01 -9.62 -5.28
C ALA A 123 -6.29 -10.48 -4.06
N SER A 124 -6.66 -11.73 -4.27
CA SER A 124 -6.89 -12.72 -3.21
C SER A 124 -7.98 -12.31 -2.21
N GLU A 125 -9.01 -11.57 -2.67
CA GLU A 125 -10.23 -11.44 -1.87
C GLU A 125 -10.72 -12.85 -1.52
N PRO A 126 -10.73 -13.24 -0.23
CA PRO A 126 -11.33 -14.52 0.12
C PRO A 126 -12.83 -14.43 -0.22
N GLU A 127 -13.32 -15.38 -1.00
CA GLU A 127 -14.75 -15.56 -1.28
C GLU A 127 -15.50 -16.11 -0.05
N THR A 128 -15.16 -15.62 1.14
CA THR A 128 -15.83 -16.02 2.37
C THR A 128 -16.94 -15.02 2.67
N GLU A 129 -18.16 -15.50 2.78
CA GLU A 129 -19.35 -14.71 3.07
C GLU A 129 -19.25 -13.87 4.36
N ASP A 130 -18.25 -14.12 5.21
CA ASP A 130 -18.08 -13.51 6.52
C ASP A 130 -17.11 -12.31 6.56
N VAL A 131 -16.52 -11.91 5.43
CA VAL A 131 -15.53 -10.82 5.39
C VAL A 131 -16.10 -9.60 4.70
N THR A 132 -16.26 -8.51 5.43
CA THR A 132 -16.68 -7.21 4.89
C THR A 132 -15.46 -6.35 4.62
N TYR A 133 -15.45 -5.71 3.45
CA TYR A 133 -14.41 -4.77 3.04
C TYR A 133 -14.91 -3.34 3.13
N TYR A 134 -14.03 -2.46 3.63
CA TYR A 134 -14.24 -1.02 3.71
C TYR A 134 -13.16 -0.34 2.86
N TYR A 135 -13.55 0.70 2.12
CA TYR A 135 -12.72 1.40 1.16
C TYR A 135 -12.67 2.87 1.48
N TRP A 136 -11.49 3.49 1.35
CA TRP A 136 -11.31 4.93 1.46
C TRP A 136 -10.28 5.39 0.44
N TRP A 137 -10.73 6.19 -0.50
CA TRP A 137 -9.81 6.88 -1.39
C TRP A 137 -9.22 8.09 -0.70
N GLU A 138 -7.95 8.34 -0.96
CA GLU A 138 -7.21 9.48 -0.45
C GLU A 138 -6.50 10.18 -1.61
N VAL A 139 -6.36 11.51 -1.49
CA VAL A 139 -5.61 12.35 -2.43
C VAL A 139 -4.48 13.03 -1.68
N PHE A 140 -3.30 13.06 -2.29
CA PHE A 140 -2.14 13.73 -1.74
C PHE A 140 -2.30 15.24 -1.87
N LYS A 141 -2.16 15.98 -0.77
CA LYS A 141 -2.15 17.43 -0.72
C LYS A 141 -0.72 17.93 -0.58
N GLU A 142 -0.17 18.50 -1.62
CA GLU A 142 1.20 19.05 -1.61
C GLU A 142 1.38 20.15 -0.54
N SER A 143 0.36 20.99 -0.30
CA SER A 143 0.41 22.06 0.70
C SER A 143 0.56 21.57 2.14
N GLU A 144 0.10 20.37 2.41
CA GLU A 144 0.14 19.73 3.73
C GLU A 144 1.21 18.64 3.81
N ASN A 145 1.77 18.24 2.65
CA ASN A 145 2.67 17.09 2.48
C ASN A 145 2.09 15.81 3.10
N ASP A 146 0.77 15.61 2.92
CA ASP A 146 0.03 14.52 3.54
C ASP A 146 -1.14 14.05 2.67
N TRP A 147 -1.64 12.86 2.98
CA TRP A 147 -2.81 12.25 2.36
C TRP A 147 -4.10 12.68 3.06
N THR A 148 -5.10 12.99 2.27
CA THR A 148 -6.42 13.40 2.78
C THR A 148 -7.49 12.46 2.25
N THR A 149 -8.28 11.89 3.17
CA THR A 149 -9.42 11.03 2.81
C THR A 149 -10.50 11.81 2.07
N ILE A 150 -10.97 11.23 0.98
CA ILE A 150 -11.97 11.84 0.10
C ILE A 150 -13.36 11.47 0.59
N PHE A 151 -14.02 12.38 1.28
CA PHE A 151 -15.45 12.25 1.63
C PHE A 151 -16.35 12.98 0.63
N ARG A 152 -15.86 14.04 0.01
CA ARG A 152 -16.56 14.89 -0.97
C ARG A 152 -15.55 15.61 -1.87
N ASN A 153 -15.77 16.90 -2.11
CA ASN A 153 -14.92 17.72 -2.97
C ASN A 153 -13.56 18.01 -2.31
N VAL A 154 -12.48 17.74 -3.04
CA VAL A 154 -11.13 18.08 -2.65
C VAL A 154 -10.43 18.73 -3.84
N ASN A 155 -9.61 19.77 -3.61
CA ASN A 155 -8.84 20.44 -4.64
C ASN A 155 -9.70 21.00 -5.80
N THR A 156 -10.89 21.55 -5.51
CA THR A 156 -11.86 22.08 -6.48
C THR A 156 -12.53 21.04 -7.39
N ALA A 157 -12.10 19.80 -7.39
CA ALA A 157 -12.74 18.70 -8.11
C ALA A 157 -13.87 18.07 -7.29
N THR A 158 -14.88 17.56 -7.98
CA THR A 158 -15.96 16.77 -7.38
C THR A 158 -15.58 15.29 -7.38
N HIS A 159 -15.73 14.63 -6.24
CA HIS A 159 -15.42 13.22 -6.06
C HIS A 159 -16.68 12.44 -5.66
N THR A 160 -16.91 11.30 -6.29
CA THR A 160 -18.01 10.37 -5.95
C THR A 160 -17.44 8.97 -5.81
N GLY A 161 -17.94 8.19 -4.86
CA GLY A 161 -17.48 6.82 -4.63
C GLY A 161 -16.22 6.73 -3.77
N GLY A 162 -15.88 7.77 -2.99
CA GLY A 162 -14.71 7.78 -2.12
C GLY A 162 -14.64 6.62 -1.11
N GLN A 163 -15.76 5.95 -0.84
CA GLN A 163 -15.87 4.78 0.03
C GLN A 163 -16.27 3.50 -0.74
N SER A 164 -15.88 3.40 -1.99
CA SER A 164 -16.10 2.21 -2.83
C SER A 164 -14.85 1.80 -3.60
N LYS A 165 -14.88 0.65 -4.27
CA LYS A 165 -13.78 0.21 -5.16
C LYS A 165 -13.51 1.20 -6.30
N THR A 166 -14.50 2.02 -6.64
CA THR A 166 -14.44 2.94 -7.79
C THR A 166 -14.64 4.38 -7.33
N LEU A 167 -13.71 5.23 -7.71
CA LEU A 167 -13.74 6.68 -7.50
C LEU A 167 -14.00 7.36 -8.85
N THR A 168 -15.03 8.19 -8.93
CA THR A 168 -15.26 9.09 -10.06
C THR A 168 -14.84 10.50 -9.69
N ILE A 169 -14.03 11.11 -10.54
CA ILE A 169 -13.46 12.45 -10.36
C ILE A 169 -13.94 13.31 -11.51
N SER A 170 -14.43 14.51 -11.22
CA SER A 170 -14.93 15.46 -12.21
C SER A 170 -14.44 16.88 -11.91
N GLY A 171 -14.13 17.64 -12.96
CA GLY A 171 -13.72 19.03 -12.85
C GLY A 171 -12.30 19.20 -12.30
N LEU A 172 -11.38 18.28 -12.62
CA LEU A 172 -9.97 18.47 -12.32
C LEU A 172 -9.44 19.72 -13.02
N PRO A 173 -8.72 20.60 -12.29
CA PRO A 173 -8.06 21.75 -12.88
C PRO A 173 -7.04 21.35 -13.95
N VAL A 174 -6.96 22.13 -15.02
CA VAL A 174 -6.00 21.94 -16.11
C VAL A 174 -4.55 22.15 -15.66
N ASP A 175 -3.63 21.48 -16.33
CA ASP A 175 -2.17 21.60 -16.15
C ASP A 175 -1.70 21.28 -14.72
N LYS A 176 -2.44 20.37 -14.06
CA LYS A 176 -2.07 19.85 -12.74
C LYS A 176 -2.11 18.34 -12.70
N SER A 177 -1.29 17.80 -11.82
CA SER A 177 -1.25 16.37 -11.50
C SER A 177 -1.64 16.16 -10.05
N TYR A 178 -2.37 15.08 -9.81
CA TYR A 178 -2.83 14.68 -8.48
C TYR A 178 -2.50 13.21 -8.26
N GLN A 179 -2.05 12.87 -7.06
CA GLN A 179 -1.81 11.49 -6.67
C GLN A 179 -2.99 11.00 -5.83
N TYR A 180 -3.46 9.82 -6.16
CA TYR A 180 -4.53 9.10 -5.46
C TYR A 180 -4.02 7.74 -5.01
N HIS A 181 -4.45 7.31 -3.85
CA HIS A 181 -4.36 5.91 -3.46
C HIS A 181 -5.65 5.47 -2.77
N ILE A 182 -5.83 4.18 -2.59
CA ILE A 182 -6.94 3.62 -1.85
C ILE A 182 -6.43 2.87 -0.62
N TYR A 183 -7.03 3.14 0.52
CA TYR A 183 -6.92 2.35 1.73
C TYR A 183 -8.05 1.35 1.76
N VAL A 184 -7.73 0.09 2.02
CA VAL A 184 -8.71 -1.01 2.13
C VAL A 184 -8.51 -1.70 3.47
N GLN A 185 -9.61 -1.89 4.19
CA GLN A 185 -9.65 -2.61 5.46
C GLN A 185 -10.68 -3.72 5.38
N CYS A 186 -10.43 -4.86 6.00
CA CYS A 186 -11.43 -5.90 6.16
C CYS A 186 -11.83 -6.09 7.64
N SER A 187 -12.99 -6.71 7.85
CA SER A 187 -13.58 -6.92 9.17
C SER A 187 -12.71 -7.77 10.12
N ASN A 188 -11.75 -8.53 9.61
CA ASN A 188 -10.77 -9.27 10.41
C ASN A 188 -9.60 -8.42 10.92
N GLY A 189 -9.62 -7.10 10.68
CA GLY A 189 -8.63 -6.14 11.15
C GLY A 189 -7.41 -5.96 10.24
N TYR A 190 -7.28 -6.71 9.13
CA TYR A 190 -6.22 -6.46 8.16
C TYR A 190 -6.55 -5.24 7.29
N ASN A 191 -5.53 -4.46 6.94
CA ASN A 191 -5.65 -3.34 6.01
C ASN A 191 -4.39 -3.19 5.15
N CYS A 192 -4.53 -2.55 4.00
CA CYS A 192 -3.42 -2.18 3.13
C CYS A 192 -3.75 -0.94 2.31
N TYR A 193 -2.71 -0.32 1.77
CA TYR A 193 -2.80 0.76 0.79
C TYR A 193 -2.42 0.26 -0.60
N SER A 194 -2.96 0.89 -1.63
CA SER A 194 -2.41 0.77 -2.97
C SER A 194 -1.13 1.58 -3.10
N GLU A 195 -0.35 1.28 -4.15
CA GLU A 195 0.62 2.24 -4.67
C GLU A 195 -0.11 3.51 -5.16
N PRO A 196 0.54 4.68 -5.10
CA PRO A 196 -0.02 5.91 -5.64
C PRO A 196 -0.27 5.83 -7.14
N PHE A 197 -1.41 6.38 -7.58
CA PHE A 197 -1.78 6.52 -8.98
C PHE A 197 -1.90 8.01 -9.33
N THR A 198 -1.18 8.45 -10.37
CA THR A 198 -1.15 9.86 -10.77
C THR A 198 -2.20 10.14 -11.84
N VAL A 199 -3.02 11.16 -11.62
CA VAL A 199 -3.97 11.69 -12.61
C VAL A 199 -3.53 13.08 -13.03
N THR A 200 -3.37 13.28 -14.33
CA THR A 200 -3.00 14.57 -14.91
C THR A 200 -4.11 15.07 -15.84
N GLN A 201 -4.44 16.35 -15.74
CA GLN A 201 -5.33 17.03 -16.67
C GLN A 201 -4.53 17.99 -17.55
N HIS A 202 -4.62 17.80 -18.87
CA HIS A 202 -4.05 18.72 -19.86
C HIS A 202 -5.15 19.46 -20.61
N GLN A 203 -4.89 20.73 -20.92
CA GLN A 203 -5.72 21.46 -21.86
C GLN A 203 -5.22 21.19 -23.28
N HIS A 204 -6.07 20.64 -24.12
CA HIS A 204 -5.81 20.54 -25.55
C HIS A 204 -6.32 21.81 -26.24
N SER A 205 -5.41 22.69 -26.68
CA SER A 205 -5.77 23.80 -27.58
C SER A 205 -5.56 23.35 -29.04
N TRP A 206 -6.63 23.17 -29.76
CA TRP A 206 -6.57 22.93 -31.19
C TRP A 206 -6.57 24.28 -31.90
N THR A 207 -5.46 24.64 -32.54
CA THR A 207 -5.41 25.79 -33.49
C THR A 207 -5.76 25.27 -34.86
N TYR A 208 -6.93 25.62 -35.36
CA TYR A 208 -7.27 25.40 -36.77
C TYR A 208 -6.59 26.48 -37.59
N THR A 209 -5.60 26.12 -38.41
CA THR A 209 -5.08 26.97 -39.50
C THR A 209 -5.91 26.64 -40.73
N ALA A 210 -6.87 27.50 -41.04
CA ALA A 210 -7.54 27.42 -42.34
C ALA A 210 -6.53 27.80 -43.43
N SER A 211 -6.11 26.82 -44.23
CA SER A 211 -5.38 27.11 -45.50
C SER A 211 -6.41 27.56 -46.53
N GLY A 212 -6.37 28.85 -46.88
CA GLY A 212 -7.08 29.40 -48.03
C GLY A 212 -6.45 28.98 -49.36
#